data_62a169227807a9430cf2ebe0fe49d997
#
_entry.id   62a169227807a9430cf2ebe0fe49d997
#
_cell.length_a   1.000
_cell.length_b   1.000
_cell.length_c   1.000
_cell.angle_alpha   90.00
_cell.angle_beta   90.00
_cell.angle_gamma   90.00
#
_symmetry.space_group_name_H-M   'P 1'
#
loop_
_entity.id
_entity.type
_entity.pdbx_description
1 polymer ?
#
loop_
_entity_poly.entity_id
_entity_poly.type
_entity_poly.pdbx_seq_one_letter_code
_entity_poly.pdbx_strand_id
1 'polypeptide(L)'
;MKLHHRLERDSQRPLVLAIGFFDGFHLGHREIARRTLRLRKPGWRAGVLTFANHPATHLRPGTEPPMICTQEERLDLFACAGFDECFFVKFDETIATLSPAAFLDLLVDRLGARGVVVGDTFRFGHRRAGDTALMREYLTPRGTAVVAVDRVSEDGERVSSTRIRGQILQGDLAGADLLLGGTGYEIRGPVELGEGRGHSLGFPTANVRVPAKLIPRDGVYSATARYDGRDYAALVSIGTNPQFDGNRRTVEAWLRDFAHTIYGRELWLRDLRYVREQRFFPDVAELVEQMQRDVAAVGYPSYG
;
A
#
# COMPACT_ATOMS: atom_id res chain seq x y z
N MET A 1 -6.63 -2.11 16.32
CA MET A 1 -5.17 -1.91 16.47
C MET A 1 -4.92 -0.53 17.08
N LYS A 2 -4.09 -0.40 18.13
CA LYS A 2 -3.73 0.88 18.74
C LYS A 2 -2.63 1.56 17.93
N LEU A 3 -2.77 2.87 17.67
CA LEU A 3 -1.78 3.66 16.91
C LEU A 3 -0.97 4.54 17.86
N HIS A 4 0.36 4.51 17.72
CA HIS A 4 1.30 5.33 18.47
C HIS A 4 2.15 6.17 17.50
N HIS A 5 2.27 7.46 17.75
CA HIS A 5 3.12 8.38 16.97
C HIS A 5 4.48 8.66 17.65
N ARG A 6 4.74 8.00 18.77
CA ARG A 6 5.99 8.08 19.53
C ARG A 6 6.49 6.69 19.88
N LEU A 7 7.79 6.56 20.11
CA LEU A 7 8.44 5.32 20.54
C LEU A 7 8.42 5.20 22.07
N GLU A 8 7.20 5.07 22.59
CA GLU A 8 6.94 4.96 24.03
C GLU A 8 5.90 3.87 24.27
N ARG A 9 6.13 3.03 25.28
CA ARG A 9 5.13 2.04 25.68
C ARG A 9 4.09 2.65 26.61
N ASP A 10 2.87 2.22 26.46
CA ASP A 10 1.76 2.54 27.37
C ASP A 10 1.26 1.32 28.15
N SER A 11 1.98 0.22 28.08
CA SER A 11 1.65 -1.05 28.74
C SER A 11 2.89 -1.76 29.23
N GLN A 12 2.80 -2.40 30.39
CA GLN A 12 3.87 -3.24 30.94
C GLN A 12 3.90 -4.66 30.33
N ARG A 13 2.89 -5.02 29.52
CA ARG A 13 2.86 -6.32 28.86
C ARG A 13 3.99 -6.44 27.85
N PRO A 14 4.70 -7.58 27.80
CA PRO A 14 5.77 -7.79 26.83
C PRO A 14 5.28 -7.65 25.39
N LEU A 15 6.17 -7.21 24.50
CA LEU A 15 5.89 -6.92 23.10
C LEU A 15 6.74 -7.79 22.17
N VAL A 16 6.12 -8.37 21.15
CA VAL A 16 6.82 -8.87 19.95
C VAL A 16 6.65 -7.87 18.84
N LEU A 17 7.73 -7.48 18.20
CA LEU A 17 7.77 -6.35 17.27
C LEU A 17 8.24 -6.78 15.89
N ALA A 18 7.40 -6.54 14.87
CA ALA A 18 7.82 -6.55 13.47
C ALA A 18 8.41 -5.18 13.12
N ILE A 19 9.58 -5.13 12.48
CA ILE A 19 10.21 -3.86 12.11
C ILE A 19 10.47 -3.83 10.61
N GLY A 20 9.97 -2.78 9.93
CA GLY A 20 10.15 -2.59 8.51
C GLY A 20 9.39 -1.37 7.99
N PHE A 21 9.56 -1.05 6.71
CA PHE A 21 8.79 0.02 6.07
C PHE A 21 7.41 -0.47 5.60
N PHE A 22 7.32 -1.73 5.16
CA PHE A 22 6.09 -2.46 4.83
C PHE A 22 5.22 -1.81 3.75
N ASP A 23 5.83 -1.15 2.77
CA ASP A 23 5.09 -0.62 1.62
C ASP A 23 4.56 -1.74 0.74
N GLY A 24 3.25 -1.77 0.50
CA GLY A 24 2.53 -2.81 -0.23
C GLY A 24 2.21 -4.06 0.57
N PHE A 25 2.75 -4.24 1.78
CA PHE A 25 2.53 -5.40 2.66
C PHE A 25 2.53 -6.76 1.93
N HIS A 26 3.49 -6.93 1.01
CA HIS A 26 3.64 -8.07 0.11
C HIS A 26 3.95 -9.39 0.84
N LEU A 27 4.01 -10.52 0.11
CA LEU A 27 4.24 -11.85 0.68
C LEU A 27 5.40 -11.93 1.67
N GLY A 28 6.54 -11.25 1.38
CA GLY A 28 7.66 -11.17 2.33
C GLY A 28 7.32 -10.42 3.62
N HIS A 29 6.55 -9.35 3.54
CA HIS A 29 6.07 -8.62 4.71
C HIS A 29 5.05 -9.42 5.52
N ARG A 30 4.18 -10.16 4.83
CA ARG A 30 3.21 -11.07 5.47
C ARG A 30 3.90 -12.21 6.22
N GLU A 31 5.01 -12.72 5.71
CA GLU A 31 5.79 -13.74 6.42
C GLU A 31 6.43 -13.16 7.69
N ILE A 32 6.93 -11.92 7.65
CA ILE A 32 7.40 -11.22 8.87
C ILE A 32 6.24 -11.10 9.88
N ALA A 33 5.07 -10.65 9.44
CA ALA A 33 3.89 -10.54 10.29
C ALA A 33 3.50 -11.91 10.90
N ARG A 34 3.42 -12.96 10.08
CA ARG A 34 3.10 -14.33 10.51
C ARG A 34 4.08 -14.83 11.57
N ARG A 35 5.39 -14.60 11.38
CA ARG A 35 6.43 -14.97 12.37
C ARG A 35 6.29 -14.18 13.66
N THR A 36 5.96 -12.90 13.57
CA THR A 36 5.73 -12.04 14.74
C THR A 36 4.57 -12.55 15.56
N LEU A 37 3.43 -12.84 14.93
CA LEU A 37 2.24 -13.36 15.60
C LEU A 37 2.48 -14.75 16.21
N ARG A 38 3.27 -15.61 15.57
CA ARG A 38 3.64 -16.93 16.11
C ARG A 38 4.59 -16.85 17.30
N LEU A 39 5.43 -15.82 17.37
CA LEU A 39 6.36 -15.61 18.49
C LEU A 39 5.64 -15.04 19.73
N ARG A 40 4.44 -14.47 19.54
CA ARG A 40 3.61 -13.91 20.61
C ARG A 40 3.14 -15.02 21.56
N LYS A 41 3.47 -14.89 22.85
CA LYS A 41 3.00 -15.77 23.92
C LYS A 41 1.68 -15.25 24.51
N PRO A 42 0.91 -16.10 25.23
CA PRO A 42 -0.25 -15.65 25.98
C PRO A 42 0.09 -14.45 26.90
N GLY A 43 -0.74 -13.42 26.88
CA GLY A 43 -0.52 -12.19 27.63
C GLY A 43 0.45 -11.17 26.98
N TRP A 44 1.15 -11.53 25.89
CA TRP A 44 2.02 -10.63 25.16
C TRP A 44 1.23 -9.84 24.10
N ARG A 45 1.79 -8.72 23.62
CA ARG A 45 1.29 -7.93 22.52
C ARG A 45 2.12 -8.19 21.26
N ALA A 46 1.51 -8.05 20.11
CA ALA A 46 2.19 -8.03 18.82
C ALA A 46 2.07 -6.63 18.20
N GLY A 47 3.18 -6.03 17.83
CA GLY A 47 3.24 -4.69 17.28
C GLY A 47 4.02 -4.60 15.98
N VAL A 48 3.79 -3.50 15.27
CA VAL A 48 4.57 -3.09 14.10
C VAL A 48 5.31 -1.80 14.42
N LEU A 49 6.61 -1.73 14.12
CA LEU A 49 7.38 -0.48 14.08
C LEU A 49 7.65 -0.13 12.61
N THR A 50 7.09 0.97 12.17
CA THR A 50 7.23 1.47 10.80
C THR A 50 7.26 3.00 10.76
N PHE A 51 7.52 3.56 9.58
CA PHE A 51 7.69 4.98 9.40
C PHE A 51 6.56 5.59 8.57
N ALA A 52 6.10 6.79 8.95
CA ALA A 52 5.09 7.56 8.25
C ALA A 52 5.60 8.06 6.89
N ASN A 53 6.85 8.48 6.82
CA ASN A 53 7.54 8.88 5.60
C ASN A 53 8.60 7.86 5.21
N HIS A 54 8.90 7.78 3.91
CA HIS A 54 9.96 6.89 3.45
C HIS A 54 11.34 7.38 3.97
N PRO A 55 12.20 6.50 4.52
CA PRO A 55 13.52 6.92 5.02
C PRO A 55 14.35 7.71 4.00
N ALA A 56 14.20 7.43 2.70
CA ALA A 56 14.89 8.17 1.64
C ALA A 56 14.49 9.65 1.61
N THR A 57 13.26 10.02 1.99
CA THR A 57 12.83 11.42 2.05
C THR A 57 13.73 12.27 2.96
N HIS A 58 14.26 11.66 4.01
CA HIS A 58 15.21 12.33 4.91
C HIS A 58 16.67 12.12 4.49
N LEU A 59 17.03 10.89 4.10
CA LEU A 59 18.43 10.51 3.82
C LEU A 59 18.91 10.96 2.44
N ARG A 60 18.03 11.05 1.46
CA ARG A 60 18.27 11.43 0.06
C ARG A 60 17.02 12.07 -0.54
N PRO A 61 16.68 13.32 -0.17
CA PRO A 61 15.47 14.00 -0.63
C PRO A 61 15.31 13.93 -2.15
N GLY A 62 14.10 13.66 -2.63
CA GLY A 62 13.78 13.54 -4.06
C GLY A 62 14.12 12.20 -4.71
N THR A 63 14.62 11.22 -3.94
CA THR A 63 14.90 9.85 -4.44
C THR A 63 13.95 8.80 -3.89
N GLU A 64 12.97 9.22 -3.09
CA GLU A 64 11.95 8.33 -2.55
C GLU A 64 11.09 7.72 -3.65
N PRO A 65 10.92 6.40 -3.65
CA PRO A 65 10.05 5.76 -4.61
C PRO A 65 8.58 6.10 -4.32
N PRO A 66 7.73 6.20 -5.36
CA PRO A 66 6.30 6.37 -5.14
C PRO A 66 5.74 5.21 -4.31
N MET A 67 4.83 5.52 -3.38
CA MET A 67 4.26 4.54 -2.46
C MET A 67 3.27 3.62 -3.16
N ILE A 68 3.32 2.33 -2.87
CA ILE A 68 2.32 1.34 -3.33
C ILE A 68 1.01 1.52 -2.58
N CYS A 69 1.10 1.78 -1.27
CA CYS A 69 -0.04 1.98 -0.38
C CYS A 69 0.00 3.36 0.26
N THR A 70 -1.16 3.95 0.52
CA THR A 70 -1.26 5.12 1.40
C THR A 70 -0.95 4.76 2.86
N GLN A 71 -0.86 5.77 3.71
CA GLN A 71 -0.66 5.54 5.15
C GLN A 71 -1.86 4.79 5.76
N GLU A 72 -3.08 5.17 5.39
CA GLU A 72 -4.30 4.53 5.86
C GLU A 72 -4.37 3.07 5.40
N GLU A 73 -4.13 2.81 4.11
CA GLU A 73 -4.11 1.44 3.56
C GLU A 73 -3.09 0.56 4.30
N ARG A 74 -1.90 1.09 4.64
CA ARG A 74 -0.90 0.34 5.42
C ARG A 74 -1.39 0.00 6.82
N LEU A 75 -2.04 0.96 7.49
CA LEU A 75 -2.59 0.75 8.84
C LEU A 75 -3.73 -0.29 8.82
N ASP A 76 -4.60 -0.25 7.81
CA ASP A 76 -5.66 -1.24 7.61
C ASP A 76 -5.07 -2.64 7.41
N LEU A 77 -4.03 -2.77 6.57
CA LEU A 77 -3.33 -4.04 6.34
C LEU A 77 -2.69 -4.62 7.62
N PHE A 78 -2.12 -3.78 8.48
CA PHE A 78 -1.58 -4.23 9.77
C PHE A 78 -2.70 -4.67 10.73
N ALA A 79 -3.81 -3.93 10.76
CA ALA A 79 -4.97 -4.28 11.58
C ALA A 79 -5.57 -5.61 11.13
N CYS A 80 -5.77 -5.80 9.82
CA CYS A 80 -6.26 -7.05 9.22
C CYS A 80 -5.30 -8.23 9.45
N ALA A 81 -4.00 -7.99 9.51
CA ALA A 81 -3.00 -9.02 9.84
C ALA A 81 -3.06 -9.49 11.30
N GLY A 82 -3.75 -8.78 12.20
CA GLY A 82 -3.96 -9.15 13.60
C GLY A 82 -2.94 -8.56 14.58
N PHE A 83 -2.29 -7.46 14.22
CA PHE A 83 -1.44 -6.71 15.16
C PHE A 83 -2.29 -5.95 16.18
N ASP A 84 -1.83 -5.94 17.43
CA ASP A 84 -2.49 -5.22 18.54
C ASP A 84 -2.20 -3.72 18.47
N GLU A 85 -1.00 -3.34 18.02
CA GLU A 85 -0.52 -1.96 17.98
C GLU A 85 0.45 -1.67 16.83
N CYS A 86 0.53 -0.39 16.44
CA CYS A 86 1.46 0.11 15.45
C CYS A 86 2.18 1.36 15.96
N PHE A 87 3.49 1.33 15.99
CA PHE A 87 4.36 2.48 16.19
C PHE A 87 4.63 3.10 14.81
N PHE A 88 3.81 4.08 14.45
CA PHE A 88 3.83 4.78 13.17
C PHE A 88 4.50 6.14 13.35
N VAL A 89 5.83 6.15 13.33
CA VAL A 89 6.64 7.31 13.69
C VAL A 89 7.24 7.99 12.47
N LYS A 90 7.52 9.27 12.57
CA LYS A 90 8.25 10.00 11.53
C LYS A 90 9.71 9.56 11.53
N PHE A 91 10.25 9.23 10.36
CA PHE A 91 11.69 9.06 10.19
C PHE A 91 12.32 10.45 10.00
N ASP A 92 13.01 10.91 11.01
CA ASP A 92 13.65 12.23 11.08
C ASP A 92 15.10 12.12 11.56
N GLU A 93 15.76 13.25 11.78
CA GLU A 93 17.14 13.34 12.27
C GLU A 93 17.35 12.56 13.56
N THR A 94 16.39 12.60 14.48
CA THR A 94 16.47 11.90 15.79
C THR A 94 16.61 10.39 15.60
N ILE A 95 15.83 9.82 14.68
CA ILE A 95 15.89 8.38 14.37
C ILE A 95 17.13 8.06 13.51
N ALA A 96 17.43 8.92 12.52
CA ALA A 96 18.50 8.69 11.55
C ALA A 96 19.91 8.72 12.18
N THR A 97 20.08 9.45 13.28
CA THR A 97 21.37 9.60 13.97
C THR A 97 21.59 8.61 15.11
N LEU A 98 20.57 7.80 15.48
CA LEU A 98 20.74 6.78 16.52
C LEU A 98 21.86 5.81 16.16
N SER A 99 22.78 5.58 17.10
CA SER A 99 23.71 4.46 16.97
C SER A 99 22.95 3.13 16.93
N PRO A 100 23.53 2.05 16.37
CA PRO A 100 22.89 0.73 16.43
C PRO A 100 22.50 0.32 17.85
N ALA A 101 23.37 0.50 18.85
CA ALA A 101 23.09 0.18 20.24
C ALA A 101 21.91 1.01 20.79
N ALA A 102 21.91 2.33 20.58
CA ALA A 102 20.84 3.21 21.05
C ALA A 102 19.47 2.85 20.43
N PHE A 103 19.46 2.41 19.16
CA PHE A 103 18.23 1.92 18.53
C PHE A 103 17.74 0.62 19.21
N LEU A 104 18.64 -0.31 19.51
CA LEU A 104 18.29 -1.57 20.18
C LEU A 104 17.86 -1.36 21.64
N ASP A 105 18.50 -0.46 22.38
CA ASP A 105 18.07 -0.06 23.73
C ASP A 105 16.65 0.53 23.72
N LEU A 106 16.35 1.37 22.74
CA LEU A 106 15.00 1.91 22.57
C LEU A 106 13.94 0.80 22.41
N LEU A 107 14.22 -0.25 21.66
CA LEU A 107 13.28 -1.37 21.49
C LEU A 107 13.03 -2.10 22.82
N VAL A 108 14.07 -2.34 23.62
CA VAL A 108 13.96 -3.10 24.88
C VAL A 108 13.46 -2.22 26.01
N ASP A 109 14.11 -1.08 26.24
CA ASP A 109 13.90 -0.29 27.45
C ASP A 109 12.65 0.60 27.32
N ARG A 110 12.42 1.21 26.14
CA ARG A 110 11.26 2.07 25.96
C ARG A 110 10.02 1.33 25.46
N LEU A 111 10.14 0.37 24.54
CA LEU A 111 8.99 -0.35 24.00
C LEU A 111 8.69 -1.65 24.76
N GLY A 112 9.63 -2.19 25.51
CA GLY A 112 9.48 -3.46 26.23
C GLY A 112 9.49 -4.67 25.30
N ALA A 113 10.25 -4.61 24.21
CA ALA A 113 10.36 -5.71 23.26
C ALA A 113 11.01 -6.94 23.91
N ARG A 114 10.38 -8.10 23.74
CA ARG A 114 10.87 -9.44 24.11
C ARG A 114 11.00 -10.36 22.91
N GLY A 115 10.63 -9.85 21.74
CA GLY A 115 10.84 -10.49 20.45
C GLY A 115 10.90 -9.44 19.36
N VAL A 116 11.82 -9.60 18.43
CA VAL A 116 11.98 -8.73 17.25
C VAL A 116 12.04 -9.61 16.02
N VAL A 117 11.23 -9.28 15.02
CA VAL A 117 11.16 -9.98 13.74
C VAL A 117 11.42 -8.99 12.61
N VAL A 118 12.42 -9.29 11.78
CA VAL A 118 12.86 -8.45 10.67
C VAL A 118 13.16 -9.31 9.42
N GLY A 119 13.26 -8.71 8.26
CA GLY A 119 13.82 -9.40 7.09
C GLY A 119 15.33 -9.64 7.25
N ASP A 120 15.87 -10.64 6.55
CA ASP A 120 17.29 -11.05 6.58
C ASP A 120 18.28 -9.91 6.24
N THR A 121 17.84 -9.00 5.35
CA THR A 121 18.63 -7.86 4.89
C THR A 121 18.38 -6.56 5.67
N PHE A 122 17.67 -6.63 6.78
CA PHE A 122 17.36 -5.46 7.58
C PHE A 122 18.62 -4.75 8.06
N ARG A 123 18.65 -3.43 7.91
CA ARG A 123 19.72 -2.55 8.36
C ARG A 123 19.16 -1.40 9.18
N PHE A 124 19.84 -1.03 10.26
CA PHE A 124 19.39 -0.01 11.20
C PHE A 124 20.56 0.81 11.77
N GLY A 125 20.19 1.83 12.52
CA GLY A 125 21.15 2.74 13.13
C GLY A 125 21.81 3.69 12.14
N HIS A 126 22.58 4.64 12.65
CA HIS A 126 23.25 5.65 11.85
C HIS A 126 24.08 5.01 10.71
N ARG A 127 23.92 5.55 9.48
CA ARG A 127 24.55 5.04 8.25
C ARG A 127 24.32 3.55 7.99
N ARG A 128 23.22 2.98 8.53
CA ARG A 128 22.88 1.55 8.37
C ARG A 128 23.95 0.59 8.93
N ALA A 129 24.67 1.02 9.97
CA ALA A 129 25.79 0.25 10.53
C ALA A 129 25.35 -1.03 11.26
N GLY A 130 24.09 -1.12 11.75
CA GLY A 130 23.54 -2.32 12.36
C GLY A 130 22.93 -3.28 11.34
N ASP A 131 23.03 -4.58 11.63
CA ASP A 131 22.43 -5.68 10.89
C ASP A 131 21.81 -6.74 11.81
N THR A 132 21.27 -7.81 11.22
CA THR A 132 20.61 -8.88 11.98
C THR A 132 21.57 -9.68 12.86
N ALA A 133 22.85 -9.74 12.53
CA ALA A 133 23.87 -10.40 13.35
C ALA A 133 24.13 -9.59 14.63
N LEU A 134 24.43 -8.31 14.48
CA LEU A 134 24.59 -7.38 15.60
C LEU A 134 23.32 -7.33 16.48
N MET A 135 22.14 -7.34 15.87
CA MET A 135 20.87 -7.37 16.61
C MET A 135 20.74 -8.61 17.49
N ARG A 136 21.10 -9.79 16.98
CA ARG A 136 21.11 -11.03 17.78
C ARG A 136 22.14 -10.98 18.90
N GLU A 137 23.37 -10.61 18.59
CA GLU A 137 24.46 -10.49 19.56
C GLU A 137 24.05 -9.56 20.73
N TYR A 138 23.43 -8.44 20.42
CA TYR A 138 23.05 -7.42 21.38
C TYR A 138 21.80 -7.77 22.21
N LEU A 139 20.77 -8.32 21.58
CA LEU A 139 19.45 -8.50 22.18
C LEU A 139 19.26 -9.85 22.85
N THR A 140 19.91 -10.95 22.38
CA THR A 140 19.71 -12.28 22.92
C THR A 140 20.17 -12.39 24.37
N PRO A 141 21.34 -11.85 24.77
CA PRO A 141 21.77 -11.84 26.19
C PRO A 141 20.83 -11.03 27.10
N ARG A 142 20.04 -10.11 26.52
CA ARG A 142 19.04 -9.31 27.24
C ARG A 142 17.67 -9.97 27.31
N GLY A 143 17.56 -11.26 26.92
CA GLY A 143 16.30 -12.02 26.95
C GLY A 143 15.30 -11.65 25.86
N THR A 144 15.76 -11.02 24.77
CA THR A 144 14.90 -10.65 23.62
C THR A 144 15.22 -11.57 22.43
N ALA A 145 14.21 -12.32 21.96
CA ALA A 145 14.35 -13.20 20.81
C ALA A 145 14.47 -12.39 19.50
N VAL A 146 15.37 -12.80 18.59
CA VAL A 146 15.54 -12.17 17.27
C VAL A 146 15.32 -13.19 16.18
N VAL A 147 14.34 -12.92 15.32
CA VAL A 147 14.03 -13.74 14.14
C VAL A 147 14.30 -12.92 12.88
N ALA A 148 15.25 -13.39 12.07
CA ALA A 148 15.43 -12.88 10.73
C ALA A 148 14.67 -13.80 9.76
N VAL A 149 13.80 -13.20 8.95
CA VAL A 149 12.98 -13.91 7.97
C VAL A 149 13.68 -13.89 6.63
N ASP A 150 13.87 -15.06 6.05
CA ASP A 150 14.46 -15.21 4.73
C ASP A 150 13.59 -14.57 3.65
N ARG A 151 14.21 -14.25 2.53
CA ARG A 151 13.52 -13.67 1.38
C ARG A 151 12.49 -14.64 0.84
N VAL A 152 11.29 -14.13 0.58
CA VAL A 152 10.26 -14.87 -0.15
C VAL A 152 10.48 -14.67 -1.64
N SER A 153 10.38 -15.77 -2.40
CA SER A 153 10.45 -15.77 -3.86
C SER A 153 9.14 -16.29 -4.42
N GLU A 154 8.74 -15.74 -5.56
CA GLU A 154 7.62 -16.19 -6.38
C GLU A 154 8.11 -16.30 -7.82
N ASP A 155 7.85 -17.46 -8.47
CA ASP A 155 8.37 -17.80 -9.81
C ASP A 155 9.91 -17.72 -9.91
N GLY A 156 10.63 -18.11 -8.85
CA GLY A 156 12.09 -18.07 -8.81
C GLY A 156 12.70 -16.69 -8.59
N GLU A 157 11.89 -15.64 -8.57
CA GLU A 157 12.33 -14.25 -8.36
C GLU A 157 11.93 -13.72 -6.99
N ARG A 158 12.78 -12.86 -6.43
CA ARG A 158 12.53 -12.23 -5.13
C ARG A 158 11.26 -11.37 -5.16
N VAL A 159 10.38 -11.56 -4.18
CA VAL A 159 9.27 -10.66 -3.89
C VAL A 159 9.81 -9.39 -3.23
N SER A 160 9.50 -8.22 -3.80
CA SER A 160 9.93 -6.92 -3.27
C SER A 160 9.02 -5.79 -3.71
N SER A 161 8.95 -4.71 -2.93
CA SER A 161 8.20 -3.49 -3.33
C SER A 161 8.71 -2.90 -4.65
N THR A 162 10.00 -3.07 -5.00
CA THR A 162 10.56 -2.60 -6.28
C THR A 162 9.98 -3.37 -7.46
N ARG A 163 9.90 -4.72 -7.37
CA ARG A 163 9.28 -5.57 -8.41
C ARG A 163 7.80 -5.23 -8.58
N ILE A 164 7.07 -5.09 -7.48
CA ILE A 164 5.65 -4.72 -7.49
C ILE A 164 5.42 -3.35 -8.13
N ARG A 165 6.24 -2.34 -7.81
CA ARG A 165 6.16 -1.04 -8.49
C ARG A 165 6.35 -1.16 -10.00
N GLY A 166 7.33 -1.95 -10.43
CA GLY A 166 7.57 -2.21 -11.85
C GLY A 166 6.34 -2.79 -12.54
N GLN A 167 5.69 -3.80 -11.95
CA GLN A 167 4.46 -4.42 -12.48
C GLN A 167 3.31 -3.42 -12.55
N ILE A 168 3.07 -2.64 -11.48
CA ILE A 168 2.01 -1.61 -11.46
C ILE A 168 2.25 -0.58 -12.58
N LEU A 169 3.49 -0.08 -12.73
CA LEU A 169 3.84 0.90 -13.78
C LEU A 169 3.70 0.33 -15.20
N GLN A 170 3.83 -0.97 -15.37
CA GLN A 170 3.61 -1.66 -16.65
C GLN A 170 2.13 -2.01 -16.89
N GLY A 171 1.25 -1.84 -15.89
CA GLY A 171 -0.16 -2.22 -15.95
C GLY A 171 -0.41 -3.70 -15.68
N ASP A 172 0.63 -4.46 -15.28
CA ASP A 172 0.49 -5.85 -14.82
C ASP A 172 0.01 -5.89 -13.37
N LEU A 173 -1.27 -5.55 -13.18
CA LEU A 173 -1.88 -5.51 -11.85
C LEU A 173 -2.19 -6.91 -11.32
N ALA A 174 -2.39 -7.89 -12.20
CA ALA A 174 -2.58 -9.28 -11.80
C ALA A 174 -1.29 -9.86 -11.21
N GLY A 175 -0.14 -9.65 -11.87
CA GLY A 175 1.16 -10.03 -11.32
C GLY A 175 1.49 -9.30 -10.02
N ALA A 176 1.19 -8.00 -9.94
CA ALA A 176 1.35 -7.25 -8.71
C ALA A 176 0.49 -7.82 -7.56
N ASP A 177 -0.75 -8.22 -7.83
CA ASP A 177 -1.66 -8.80 -6.84
C ASP A 177 -1.16 -10.14 -6.30
N LEU A 178 -0.62 -11.01 -7.13
CA LEU A 178 0.03 -12.25 -6.67
C LEU A 178 1.12 -11.97 -5.64
N LEU A 179 1.98 -10.98 -5.90
CA LEU A 179 3.06 -10.61 -4.99
C LEU A 179 2.57 -9.90 -3.73
N LEU A 180 1.43 -9.19 -3.81
CA LEU A 180 0.74 -8.59 -2.66
C LEU A 180 -0.01 -9.62 -1.80
N GLY A 181 -0.12 -10.87 -2.28
CA GLY A 181 -0.77 -11.99 -1.58
C GLY A 181 -2.29 -11.92 -1.62
N GLY A 182 -2.86 -11.50 -2.75
CA GLY A 182 -4.29 -11.48 -3.02
C GLY A 182 -5.07 -10.38 -2.30
N THR A 183 -4.41 -9.36 -1.76
CA THR A 183 -5.11 -8.17 -1.23
C THR A 183 -5.46 -7.16 -2.30
N GLY A 184 -4.90 -7.34 -3.49
CA GLY A 184 -5.11 -6.46 -4.62
C GLY A 184 -4.38 -5.11 -4.52
N TYR A 185 -4.02 -4.58 -5.69
CA TYR A 185 -3.73 -3.16 -5.79
C TYR A 185 -5.07 -2.44 -5.99
N GLU A 186 -5.35 -1.43 -5.15
CA GLU A 186 -6.59 -0.66 -5.22
C GLU A 186 -6.31 0.84 -5.43
N ILE A 187 -7.30 1.55 -5.95
CA ILE A 187 -7.32 3.02 -5.98
C ILE A 187 -8.52 3.45 -5.16
N ARG A 188 -8.26 4.21 -4.09
CA ARG A 188 -9.29 4.66 -3.15
C ARG A 188 -9.19 6.16 -2.96
N GLY A 189 -10.32 6.85 -3.04
CA GLY A 189 -10.36 8.29 -2.78
C GLY A 189 -11.76 8.88 -2.86
N PRO A 190 -11.92 10.13 -2.40
CA PRO A 190 -13.18 10.86 -2.54
C PRO A 190 -13.44 11.19 -4.01
N VAL A 191 -14.72 11.16 -4.38
CA VAL A 191 -15.18 11.60 -5.71
C VAL A 191 -15.27 13.11 -5.73
N GLU A 192 -14.57 13.73 -6.67
CA GLU A 192 -14.56 15.18 -6.91
C GLU A 192 -15.49 15.56 -8.09
N LEU A 193 -15.87 16.82 -8.15
CA LEU A 193 -16.54 17.40 -9.31
C LEU A 193 -15.57 17.34 -10.50
N GLY A 194 -15.99 16.68 -11.57
CA GLY A 194 -15.33 16.70 -12.85
C GLY A 194 -16.02 17.67 -13.81
N GLU A 195 -15.59 17.71 -15.07
CA GLU A 195 -16.17 18.57 -16.10
C GLU A 195 -17.59 18.16 -16.54
N GLY A 196 -18.10 17.02 -16.07
CA GLY A 196 -19.47 16.56 -16.35
C GLY A 196 -19.72 16.08 -17.79
N ARG A 197 -18.70 15.97 -18.62
CA ARG A 197 -18.84 15.55 -20.05
C ARG A 197 -19.47 14.16 -20.20
N GLY A 198 -19.09 13.23 -19.35
CA GLY A 198 -19.66 11.88 -19.37
C GLY A 198 -21.17 11.87 -19.15
N HIS A 199 -21.70 12.81 -18.37
CA HIS A 199 -23.13 12.90 -18.10
C HIS A 199 -23.93 13.25 -19.37
N SER A 200 -23.44 14.22 -20.17
CA SER A 200 -24.09 14.60 -21.43
C SER A 200 -24.04 13.51 -22.52
N LEU A 201 -23.12 12.54 -22.35
CA LEU A 201 -22.88 11.42 -23.25
C LEU A 201 -23.63 10.13 -22.86
N GLY A 202 -24.37 10.14 -21.75
CA GLY A 202 -25.02 8.94 -21.22
C GLY A 202 -24.07 7.99 -20.43
N PHE A 203 -22.82 8.40 -20.22
CA PHE A 203 -21.81 7.66 -19.44
C PHE A 203 -21.28 8.53 -18.29
N PRO A 204 -22.08 8.79 -17.23
CA PRO A 204 -21.63 9.59 -16.12
C PRO A 204 -20.42 8.93 -15.43
N THR A 205 -19.32 9.68 -15.30
CA THR A 205 -18.09 9.22 -14.66
C THR A 205 -17.87 9.90 -13.33
N ALA A 206 -17.31 9.16 -12.36
CA ALA A 206 -16.85 9.64 -11.08
C ALA A 206 -15.35 9.96 -11.17
N ASN A 207 -14.96 11.19 -10.89
CA ASN A 207 -13.56 11.60 -10.81
C ASN A 207 -13.03 11.27 -9.41
N VAL A 208 -12.15 10.28 -9.32
CA VAL A 208 -11.57 9.86 -8.04
C VAL A 208 -10.30 10.64 -7.77
N ARG A 209 -10.28 11.45 -6.71
CA ARG A 209 -9.05 12.07 -6.24
C ARG A 209 -8.14 11.02 -5.63
N VAL A 210 -7.01 10.77 -6.27
CA VAL A 210 -6.04 9.81 -5.79
C VAL A 210 -5.04 10.51 -4.88
N PRO A 211 -4.87 10.05 -3.63
CA PRO A 211 -3.81 10.55 -2.76
C PRO A 211 -2.42 10.16 -3.31
N ALA A 212 -1.37 10.74 -2.72
CA ALA A 212 0.01 10.52 -3.16
C ALA A 212 0.43 9.04 -3.05
N LYS A 213 0.13 8.28 -4.09
CA LYS A 213 0.52 6.87 -4.25
C LYS A 213 0.82 6.57 -5.72
N LEU A 214 1.45 5.44 -5.96
CA LEU A 214 1.74 4.96 -7.30
C LEU A 214 0.43 4.71 -8.06
N ILE A 215 0.33 5.25 -9.27
CA ILE A 215 -0.79 5.04 -10.20
C ILE A 215 -0.31 4.19 -11.37
N PRO A 216 -1.08 3.19 -11.84
CA PRO A 216 -0.73 2.39 -13.01
C PRO A 216 -0.53 3.24 -14.26
N ARG A 217 0.07 2.69 -15.31
CA ARG A 217 0.22 3.39 -16.58
C ARG A 217 -1.11 3.92 -17.12
N ASP A 218 -1.05 4.89 -18.02
CA ASP A 218 -2.23 5.43 -18.70
C ASP A 218 -2.93 4.34 -19.52
N GLY A 219 -4.26 4.36 -19.50
CA GLY A 219 -5.09 3.37 -20.18
C GLY A 219 -6.50 3.29 -19.63
N VAL A 220 -7.25 2.38 -20.21
CA VAL A 220 -8.59 1.98 -19.75
C VAL A 220 -8.46 0.63 -19.06
N TYR A 221 -9.09 0.51 -17.89
CA TYR A 221 -9.09 -0.67 -17.05
C TYR A 221 -10.51 -1.12 -16.75
N SER A 222 -10.74 -2.42 -16.69
CA SER A 222 -11.91 -2.94 -15.98
C SER A 222 -11.61 -2.97 -14.49
N ALA A 223 -12.64 -2.79 -13.66
CA ALA A 223 -12.50 -2.78 -12.22
C ALA A 223 -13.80 -3.20 -11.53
N THR A 224 -13.69 -3.53 -10.24
CA THR A 224 -14.79 -3.57 -9.30
C THR A 224 -14.79 -2.26 -8.51
N ALA A 225 -15.84 -1.46 -8.67
CA ALA A 225 -16.05 -0.24 -7.88
C ALA A 225 -16.88 -0.56 -6.65
N ARG A 226 -16.34 -0.35 -5.45
CA ARG A 226 -17.07 -0.52 -4.20
C ARG A 226 -17.53 0.83 -3.65
N TYR A 227 -18.83 0.94 -3.46
CA TYR A 227 -19.48 2.10 -2.89
C TYR A 227 -20.59 1.69 -1.92
N ASP A 228 -20.61 2.27 -0.73
CA ASP A 228 -21.61 2.01 0.32
C ASP A 228 -21.87 0.52 0.57
N GLY A 229 -20.79 -0.27 0.64
CA GLY A 229 -20.83 -1.71 0.89
C GLY A 229 -21.28 -2.58 -0.30
N ARG A 230 -21.58 -1.99 -1.46
CA ARG A 230 -21.98 -2.68 -2.70
C ARG A 230 -20.88 -2.62 -3.74
N ASP A 231 -20.79 -3.66 -4.54
CA ASP A 231 -19.83 -3.77 -5.64
C ASP A 231 -20.54 -3.53 -6.98
N TYR A 232 -19.90 -2.74 -7.86
CA TYR A 232 -20.37 -2.41 -9.20
C TYR A 232 -19.28 -2.72 -10.22
N ALA A 233 -19.65 -3.27 -11.36
CA ALA A 233 -18.71 -3.36 -12.48
C ALA A 233 -18.36 -1.95 -12.97
N ALA A 234 -17.09 -1.70 -13.23
CA ALA A 234 -16.63 -0.37 -13.63
C ALA A 234 -15.62 -0.43 -14.79
N LEU A 235 -15.60 0.65 -15.57
CA LEU A 235 -14.50 1.01 -16.47
C LEU A 235 -13.79 2.22 -15.88
N VAL A 236 -12.47 2.14 -15.78
CA VAL A 236 -11.64 3.18 -15.20
C VAL A 236 -10.68 3.71 -16.24
N SER A 237 -10.75 5.00 -16.54
CA SER A 237 -9.79 5.70 -17.38
C SER A 237 -8.73 6.36 -16.50
N ILE A 238 -7.47 6.02 -16.73
CA ILE A 238 -6.31 6.61 -16.06
C ILE A 238 -5.47 7.33 -17.11
N GLY A 239 -5.23 8.62 -16.93
CA GLY A 239 -4.38 9.36 -17.85
C GLY A 239 -4.30 10.85 -17.58
N THR A 240 -3.52 11.54 -18.41
CA THR A 240 -3.43 12.99 -18.38
C THR A 240 -4.56 13.58 -19.21
N ASN A 241 -5.31 14.52 -18.62
CA ASN A 241 -6.25 15.32 -19.38
C ASN A 241 -5.52 16.60 -19.86
N PRO A 242 -5.25 16.77 -21.16
CA PRO A 242 -4.51 17.93 -21.68
C PRO A 242 -5.20 19.27 -21.42
N GLN A 243 -6.45 19.28 -21.00
CA GLN A 243 -7.25 20.47 -20.78
C GLN A 243 -7.20 21.02 -19.33
N PHE A 244 -6.54 20.29 -18.43
CA PHE A 244 -6.23 20.77 -17.08
C PHE A 244 -4.73 20.98 -16.96
N ASP A 245 -4.24 22.21 -16.92
CA ASP A 245 -2.83 22.60 -16.64
C ASP A 245 -1.74 21.56 -16.98
N GLY A 246 -1.94 20.77 -18.02
CA GLY A 246 -1.01 19.89 -18.73
C GLY A 246 -0.38 18.72 -17.98
N ASN A 247 -0.47 18.58 -16.64
CA ASN A 247 0.39 17.64 -15.91
C ASN A 247 -0.31 16.78 -14.83
N ARG A 248 -1.61 16.94 -14.59
CA ARG A 248 -2.26 16.13 -13.55
C ARG A 248 -2.92 14.88 -14.16
N ARG A 249 -2.48 13.71 -13.71
CA ARG A 249 -3.16 12.44 -14.03
C ARG A 249 -4.49 12.37 -13.30
N THR A 250 -5.54 11.98 -14.03
CA THR A 250 -6.89 11.77 -13.50
C THR A 250 -7.23 10.30 -13.47
N VAL A 251 -8.14 9.93 -12.58
CA VAL A 251 -8.76 8.61 -12.49
C VAL A 251 -10.26 8.82 -12.59
N GLU A 252 -10.84 8.42 -13.70
CA GLU A 252 -12.27 8.56 -13.98
C GLU A 252 -12.90 7.18 -14.05
N ALA A 253 -13.94 6.94 -13.26
CA ALA A 253 -14.63 5.65 -13.19
C ALA A 253 -16.07 5.79 -13.67
N TRP A 254 -16.43 5.04 -14.68
CA TRP A 254 -17.81 4.76 -15.04
C TRP A 254 -18.27 3.50 -14.30
N LEU A 255 -19.42 3.58 -13.62
CA LEU A 255 -20.00 2.45 -12.88
C LEU A 255 -21.26 1.99 -13.63
N ARG A 256 -21.36 0.69 -13.82
CA ARG A 256 -22.52 0.10 -14.50
C ARG A 256 -23.74 0.13 -13.61
N ASP A 257 -24.90 0.45 -14.21
CA ASP A 257 -26.22 0.49 -13.56
C ASP A 257 -26.26 1.39 -12.30
N PHE A 258 -25.43 2.46 -12.34
CA PHE A 258 -25.27 3.38 -11.24
C PHE A 258 -25.74 4.80 -11.63
N ALA A 259 -26.77 5.29 -10.95
CA ALA A 259 -27.40 6.59 -11.28
C ALA A 259 -27.35 7.60 -10.11
N HIS A 260 -26.53 7.34 -9.08
CA HIS A 260 -26.49 8.21 -7.90
C HIS A 260 -25.37 9.25 -8.00
N THR A 261 -25.63 10.43 -7.43
CA THR A 261 -24.60 11.46 -7.24
C THR A 261 -23.81 11.13 -5.96
N ILE A 262 -22.47 10.98 -6.09
CA ILE A 262 -21.60 10.53 -5.00
C ILE A 262 -20.44 11.50 -4.71
N TYR A 263 -20.58 12.78 -5.03
CA TYR A 263 -19.56 13.78 -4.74
C TYR A 263 -19.22 13.84 -3.25
N GLY A 264 -17.93 13.94 -2.94
CA GLY A 264 -17.40 13.94 -1.59
C GLY A 264 -17.44 12.58 -0.88
N ARG A 265 -18.01 11.55 -1.52
CA ARG A 265 -18.02 10.18 -1.00
C ARG A 265 -16.81 9.41 -1.47
N GLU A 266 -16.38 8.43 -0.68
CA GLU A 266 -15.26 7.57 -0.99
C GLU A 266 -15.67 6.48 -1.97
N LEU A 267 -14.86 6.28 -3.01
CA LEU A 267 -15.00 5.21 -3.99
C LEU A 267 -13.73 4.35 -3.98
N TRP A 268 -13.90 3.04 -3.97
CA TRP A 268 -12.81 2.06 -4.01
C TRP A 268 -12.83 1.32 -5.33
N LEU A 269 -11.73 1.38 -6.08
CA LEU A 269 -11.55 0.69 -7.34
C LEU A 269 -10.57 -0.46 -7.11
N ARG A 270 -11.05 -1.69 -7.27
CA ARG A 270 -10.33 -2.94 -7.01
C ARG A 270 -10.34 -3.83 -8.25
N ASP A 271 -9.53 -4.87 -8.24
CA ASP A 271 -9.47 -5.88 -9.30
C ASP A 271 -9.22 -5.25 -10.69
N LEU A 272 -8.41 -4.18 -10.71
CA LEU A 272 -8.12 -3.46 -11.94
C LEU A 272 -7.39 -4.38 -12.93
N ARG A 273 -7.91 -4.44 -14.16
CA ARG A 273 -7.29 -5.19 -15.26
C ARG A 273 -7.17 -4.28 -16.47
N TYR A 274 -5.99 -4.23 -17.04
CA TYR A 274 -5.73 -3.42 -18.23
C TYR A 274 -6.54 -3.92 -19.43
N VAL A 275 -7.28 -3.03 -20.07
CA VAL A 275 -8.11 -3.32 -21.26
C VAL A 275 -7.41 -2.82 -22.52
N ARG A 276 -7.05 -1.53 -22.56
CA ARG A 276 -6.43 -0.88 -23.71
C ARG A 276 -5.76 0.44 -23.37
N GLU A 277 -5.00 0.97 -24.31
CA GLU A 277 -4.48 2.33 -24.24
C GLU A 277 -5.60 3.38 -24.36
N GLN A 278 -5.35 4.56 -23.80
CA GLN A 278 -6.19 5.72 -24.08
C GLN A 278 -6.10 6.08 -25.56
N ARG A 279 -7.23 6.52 -26.13
CA ARG A 279 -7.31 7.01 -27.51
C ARG A 279 -7.96 8.38 -27.51
N PHE A 280 -7.52 9.22 -28.42
CA PHE A 280 -8.24 10.44 -28.77
C PHE A 280 -9.36 10.07 -29.74
N PHE A 281 -10.55 10.61 -29.53
CA PHE A 281 -11.70 10.43 -30.41
C PHE A 281 -12.04 11.78 -31.03
N PRO A 282 -12.07 11.88 -32.38
CA PRO A 282 -12.36 13.14 -33.07
C PRO A 282 -13.78 13.60 -32.84
N ASP A 283 -14.71 12.70 -32.60
CA ASP A 283 -16.10 13.00 -32.29
C ASP A 283 -16.66 12.13 -31.14
N VAL A 284 -17.82 12.57 -30.66
CA VAL A 284 -18.52 11.96 -29.51
C VAL A 284 -19.09 10.58 -29.87
N ALA A 285 -19.51 10.36 -31.10
CA ALA A 285 -20.13 9.10 -31.51
C ALA A 285 -19.10 7.97 -31.48
N GLU A 286 -17.89 8.21 -31.97
CA GLU A 286 -16.79 7.25 -31.91
C GLU A 286 -16.41 6.92 -30.45
N LEU A 287 -16.38 7.92 -29.56
CA LEU A 287 -16.13 7.72 -28.12
C LEU A 287 -17.20 6.80 -27.52
N VAL A 288 -18.49 7.09 -27.76
CA VAL A 288 -19.61 6.29 -27.25
C VAL A 288 -19.55 4.86 -27.76
N GLU A 289 -19.31 4.68 -29.08
CA GLU A 289 -19.19 3.36 -29.68
C GLU A 289 -18.03 2.56 -29.06
N GLN A 290 -16.88 3.20 -28.83
CA GLN A 290 -15.75 2.54 -28.17
C GLN A 290 -16.07 2.18 -26.72
N MET A 291 -16.72 3.05 -25.97
CA MET A 291 -17.15 2.74 -24.60
C MET A 291 -18.11 1.55 -24.55
N GLN A 292 -19.05 1.46 -25.51
CA GLN A 292 -19.95 0.30 -25.63
C GLN A 292 -19.17 -0.99 -25.90
N ARG A 293 -18.16 -0.94 -26.78
CA ARG A 293 -17.26 -2.09 -27.03
C ARG A 293 -16.47 -2.49 -25.79
N ASP A 294 -15.94 -1.50 -25.06
CA ASP A 294 -15.20 -1.75 -23.81
C ASP A 294 -16.10 -2.42 -22.77
N VAL A 295 -17.33 -1.95 -22.59
CA VAL A 295 -18.32 -2.56 -21.68
C VAL A 295 -18.67 -3.99 -22.10
N ALA A 296 -18.79 -4.25 -23.41
CA ALA A 296 -19.10 -5.58 -23.92
C ALA A 296 -17.93 -6.56 -23.78
N ALA A 297 -16.68 -6.07 -23.92
CA ALA A 297 -15.47 -6.87 -23.81
C ALA A 297 -15.11 -7.22 -22.37
N VAL A 298 -15.52 -6.41 -21.41
CA VAL A 298 -15.30 -6.65 -19.98
C VAL A 298 -16.44 -7.51 -19.44
N GLY A 299 -16.18 -8.83 -19.36
CA GLY A 299 -17.09 -9.75 -18.69
C GLY A 299 -17.32 -9.32 -17.24
N TYR A 300 -18.54 -9.53 -16.76
CA TYR A 300 -18.87 -9.25 -15.37
C TYR A 300 -18.01 -10.10 -14.42
N PRO A 301 -17.56 -9.57 -13.28
CA PRO A 301 -17.24 -10.44 -12.18
C PRO A 301 -18.50 -11.23 -11.83
N SER A 302 -18.39 -12.56 -11.88
CA SER A 302 -19.42 -13.44 -11.36
C SER A 302 -19.53 -13.17 -9.87
N TYR A 303 -20.62 -12.53 -9.47
CA TYR A 303 -20.96 -12.41 -8.05
C TYR A 303 -21.28 -13.81 -7.53
N GLY A 304 -20.36 -14.40 -6.74
CA GLY A 304 -20.60 -15.58 -5.94
C GLY A 304 -21.02 -15.17 -4.55
#